data_57db08d0831a8846d400ebc2fbce20bc
#
_entry.id   57db08d0831a8846d400ebc2fbce20bc
#
_cell.length_a   1.000
_cell.length_b   1.000
_cell.length_c   1.000
_cell.angle_alpha   90.00
_cell.angle_beta   90.00
_cell.angle_gamma   90.00
#
_symmetry.space_group_name_H-M   'P 1'
#
loop_
_entity.id
_entity.type
_entity.pdbx_description
1 polymer ?
#
loop_
_entity_poly.entity_id
_entity_poly.type
_entity_poly.pdbx_seq_one_letter_code
_entity_poly.pdbx_strand_id
1 'polypeptide(L)'
;MKAIPASGSGRGFLWGPGAAEHPRTPRVRFQQHLAAPLPSRADLVLVTDLDGTLLEGSGPARRRVYGWLASQRHRILQVFSTGRDLRSVARLLAEEAALGLHPPHLVIGDVGCTVACGVTLAPSPLALAPIEALWRGRAERVLPLLEGLPGLSAEPLSRDRRLAYGIDPRRLDRSRLPAIEAHGVDCLVSGDKYLDVLPAGVNKGSTLLGLLEWLELDPALVVTAGDSLNDLAMFETGLQSVMVGNAEPGLVRALPGLPRTYRARGHGCEGILEGLRHFGFGHLLGGLV
;
A
#
# COMPACT_ATOMS: atom_id res chain seq x y z
N MET A 1 4.20 -7.82 -26.57
CA MET A 1 3.11 -7.15 -25.86
C MET A 1 1.90 -8.05 -25.87
N LYS A 2 1.70 -8.87 -24.86
CA LYS A 2 0.45 -9.61 -24.67
C LYS A 2 -0.39 -8.83 -23.69
N ALA A 3 -1.60 -8.47 -24.09
CA ALA A 3 -2.60 -7.87 -23.23
C ALA A 3 -2.88 -8.83 -22.08
N ILE A 4 -2.84 -8.32 -20.86
CA ILE A 4 -3.30 -9.04 -19.68
C ILE A 4 -4.82 -9.21 -19.86
N PRO A 5 -5.37 -10.44 -19.81
CA PRO A 5 -6.80 -10.62 -19.93
C PRO A 5 -7.47 -9.98 -18.71
N ALA A 6 -8.45 -9.12 -18.96
CA ALA A 6 -9.40 -8.67 -17.97
C ALA A 6 -10.19 -9.89 -17.48
N SER A 7 -9.72 -10.56 -16.44
CA SER A 7 -10.46 -11.63 -15.78
C SER A 7 -11.46 -11.01 -14.82
N GLY A 8 -12.59 -10.58 -15.38
CA GLY A 8 -13.84 -10.50 -14.63
C GLY A 8 -14.25 -11.90 -14.24
N SER A 9 -14.14 -12.23 -12.97
CA SER A 9 -14.95 -13.23 -12.26
C SER A 9 -14.54 -13.22 -10.81
N GLY A 10 -15.43 -12.73 -9.95
CA GLY A 10 -15.57 -12.92 -8.51
C GLY A 10 -14.48 -13.72 -7.80
N ARG A 11 -13.29 -13.18 -7.63
CA ARG A 11 -12.41 -13.63 -6.55
C ARG A 11 -12.85 -12.88 -5.30
N GLY A 12 -13.46 -13.63 -4.39
CA GLY A 12 -13.85 -13.15 -3.07
C GLY A 12 -12.68 -12.39 -2.44
N PHE A 13 -13.02 -11.30 -1.75
CA PHE A 13 -12.09 -10.49 -1.00
C PHE A 13 -11.21 -11.38 -0.11
N LEU A 14 -9.96 -10.95 0.13
CA LEU A 14 -9.01 -11.64 1.02
C LEU A 14 -9.62 -12.04 2.37
N TRP A 15 -10.63 -11.30 2.82
CA TRP A 15 -11.37 -11.50 4.05
C TRP A 15 -12.86 -11.74 3.78
N GLY A 16 -13.21 -12.82 3.09
CA GLY A 16 -14.60 -13.16 2.77
C GLY A 16 -15.52 -13.28 4.01
N PRO A 17 -16.85 -13.37 3.81
CA PRO A 17 -17.90 -13.25 4.84
C PRO A 17 -17.93 -14.36 5.90
N GLY A 18 -16.88 -15.16 6.07
CA GLY A 18 -16.79 -16.25 7.05
C GLY A 18 -16.76 -15.84 8.52
N ALA A 19 -17.04 -14.58 8.87
CA ALA A 19 -17.07 -14.08 10.26
C ALA A 19 -18.50 -13.96 10.83
N ALA A 20 -19.48 -14.67 10.29
CA ALA A 20 -20.91 -14.51 10.59
C ALA A 20 -21.37 -14.99 11.99
N GLU A 21 -20.49 -15.42 12.87
CA GLU A 21 -20.91 -15.98 14.19
C GLU A 21 -20.55 -15.14 15.42
N HIS A 22 -20.08 -13.89 15.26
CA HIS A 22 -19.80 -13.04 16.43
C HIS A 22 -20.71 -11.81 16.47
N PRO A 23 -21.27 -11.47 17.65
CA PRO A 23 -22.22 -10.35 17.81
C PRO A 23 -21.62 -8.96 17.66
N ARG A 24 -20.33 -8.85 17.31
CA ARG A 24 -19.64 -7.57 17.06
C ARG A 24 -19.27 -7.46 15.61
N THR A 25 -19.54 -6.28 14.99
CA THR A 25 -19.17 -6.00 13.61
C THR A 25 -17.65 -6.17 13.41
N PRO A 26 -17.18 -6.51 12.21
CA PRO A 26 -15.76 -6.61 11.90
C PRO A 26 -14.98 -5.35 12.32
N ARG A 27 -15.55 -4.17 12.10
CA ARG A 27 -15.00 -2.87 12.52
C ARG A 27 -14.71 -2.82 14.02
N VAL A 28 -15.68 -3.23 14.87
CA VAL A 28 -15.49 -3.21 16.34
C VAL A 28 -14.39 -4.16 16.76
N ARG A 29 -14.33 -5.35 16.18
CA ARG A 29 -13.27 -6.33 16.48
C ARG A 29 -11.90 -5.80 16.08
N PHE A 30 -11.79 -5.20 14.90
CA PHE A 30 -10.53 -4.62 14.42
C PHE A 30 -10.07 -3.47 15.32
N GLN A 31 -10.98 -2.57 15.68
CA GLN A 31 -10.68 -1.41 16.55
C GLN A 31 -10.13 -1.81 17.92
N GLN A 32 -10.50 -2.98 18.46
CA GLN A 32 -9.97 -3.48 19.73
C GLN A 32 -8.47 -3.81 19.69
N HIS A 33 -7.90 -4.00 18.49
CA HIS A 33 -6.47 -4.22 18.30
C HIS A 33 -5.68 -2.93 18.04
N LEU A 34 -6.36 -1.78 18.03
CA LEU A 34 -5.70 -0.49 17.80
C LEU A 34 -5.46 0.23 19.12
N ALA A 35 -4.28 0.79 19.30
CA ALA A 35 -3.93 1.59 20.47
C ALA A 35 -4.60 2.97 20.48
N ALA A 36 -5.06 3.46 19.32
CA ALA A 36 -5.77 4.71 19.20
C ALA A 36 -7.07 4.48 18.40
N PRO A 37 -8.18 5.14 18.79
CA PRO A 37 -9.43 5.01 18.06
C PRO A 37 -9.30 5.58 16.64
N LEU A 38 -9.98 4.94 15.69
CA LEU A 38 -10.19 5.52 14.38
C LEU A 38 -11.18 6.68 14.47
N PRO A 39 -11.15 7.66 13.55
CA PRO A 39 -12.18 8.69 13.47
C PRO A 39 -13.57 8.05 13.46
N SER A 40 -14.48 8.54 14.30
CA SER A 40 -15.87 8.03 14.37
C SER A 40 -16.58 8.19 13.02
N ARG A 41 -16.26 9.29 12.33
CA ARG A 41 -16.64 9.60 10.96
C ARG A 41 -15.45 10.23 10.25
N ALA A 42 -14.99 9.62 9.17
CA ALA A 42 -13.96 10.21 8.33
C ALA A 42 -14.62 11.03 7.22
N ASP A 43 -14.11 12.24 6.99
CA ASP A 43 -14.47 13.07 5.82
C ASP A 43 -13.60 12.71 4.61
N LEU A 44 -12.45 12.07 4.87
CA LEU A 44 -11.50 11.55 3.88
C LEU A 44 -10.78 10.34 4.46
N VAL A 45 -10.59 9.33 3.64
CA VAL A 45 -9.65 8.22 3.87
C VAL A 45 -8.47 8.42 2.93
N LEU A 46 -7.35 8.86 3.47
CA LEU A 46 -6.14 9.12 2.68
C LEU A 46 -5.17 7.95 2.83
N VAL A 47 -4.93 7.26 1.72
CA VAL A 47 -4.03 6.11 1.63
C VAL A 47 -2.83 6.50 0.79
N THR A 48 -1.67 6.63 1.41
CA THR A 48 -0.48 7.08 0.69
C THR A 48 0.61 6.02 0.71
N ASP A 49 1.29 5.85 -0.44
CA ASP A 49 2.64 5.34 -0.39
C ASP A 49 3.56 6.33 0.33
N LEU A 50 4.75 5.88 0.70
CA LEU A 50 5.74 6.67 1.45
C LEU A 50 6.86 7.16 0.55
N ASP A 51 7.70 6.24 0.06
CA ASP A 51 8.91 6.57 -0.69
C ASP A 51 8.57 7.08 -2.10
N GLY A 52 9.04 8.29 -2.44
CA GLY A 52 8.66 8.92 -3.71
C GLY A 52 7.27 9.58 -3.69
N THR A 53 6.46 9.35 -2.65
CA THR A 53 5.09 9.88 -2.54
C THR A 53 4.98 10.82 -1.33
N LEU A 54 4.64 10.34 -0.14
CA LEU A 54 4.45 11.21 1.03
C LEU A 54 5.77 11.82 1.54
N LEU A 55 6.86 11.09 1.38
CA LEU A 55 8.21 11.51 1.81
C LEU A 55 8.94 12.37 0.77
N GLU A 56 8.39 12.53 -0.42
CA GLU A 56 8.99 13.32 -1.50
C GLU A 56 8.52 14.78 -1.41
N GLY A 57 9.43 15.70 -1.74
CA GLY A 57 9.21 17.14 -1.70
C GLY A 57 10.22 17.87 -0.82
N SER A 58 10.22 19.20 -0.89
CA SER A 58 11.10 20.02 -0.07
C SER A 58 10.77 19.90 1.43
N GLY A 59 11.75 20.10 2.31
CA GLY A 59 11.52 20.09 3.76
C GLY A 59 10.38 21.01 4.21
N PRO A 60 10.30 22.27 3.72
CA PRO A 60 9.16 23.15 4.01
C PRO A 60 7.82 22.60 3.51
N ALA A 61 7.75 22.01 2.31
CA ALA A 61 6.52 21.43 1.78
C ALA A 61 6.06 20.24 2.64
N ARG A 62 6.95 19.31 2.96
CA ARG A 62 6.67 18.17 3.85
C ARG A 62 6.19 18.65 5.21
N ARG A 63 6.86 19.61 5.84
CA ARG A 63 6.45 20.16 7.14
C ARG A 63 5.03 20.73 7.11
N ARG A 64 4.65 21.45 6.04
CA ARG A 64 3.28 21.96 5.88
C ARG A 64 2.25 20.83 5.77
N VAL A 65 2.53 19.83 4.92
CA VAL A 65 1.63 18.69 4.72
C VAL A 65 1.50 17.84 5.98
N TYR A 66 2.59 17.56 6.66
CA TYR A 66 2.58 16.77 7.91
C TYR A 66 1.82 17.50 9.02
N GLY A 67 2.05 18.81 9.19
CA GLY A 67 1.31 19.63 10.15
C GLY A 67 -0.20 19.69 9.86
N TRP A 68 -0.56 19.76 8.59
CA TRP A 68 -1.95 19.67 8.18
C TRP A 68 -2.56 18.30 8.50
N LEU A 69 -1.90 17.20 8.12
CA LEU A 69 -2.36 15.85 8.42
C LEU A 69 -2.55 15.63 9.93
N ALA A 70 -1.63 16.15 10.74
CA ALA A 70 -1.74 16.12 12.21
C ALA A 70 -2.96 16.89 12.71
N SER A 71 -3.20 18.10 12.19
CA SER A 71 -4.33 18.95 12.58
C SER A 71 -5.70 18.37 12.18
N GLN A 72 -5.75 17.61 11.09
CA GLN A 72 -6.97 17.00 10.57
C GLN A 72 -7.16 15.54 11.02
N ARG A 73 -6.35 15.03 11.95
CA ARG A 73 -6.35 13.62 12.36
C ARG A 73 -7.73 13.10 12.81
N HIS A 74 -8.58 13.96 13.34
CA HIS A 74 -9.94 13.62 13.77
C HIS A 74 -10.96 13.49 12.63
N ARG A 75 -10.62 13.99 11.42
CA ARG A 75 -11.48 14.01 10.23
C ARG A 75 -10.92 13.15 9.09
N ILE A 76 -9.60 12.95 9.06
CA ILE A 76 -8.93 12.20 8.00
C ILE A 76 -8.41 10.89 8.58
N LEU A 77 -8.93 9.76 8.08
CA LEU A 77 -8.35 8.46 8.33
C LEU A 77 -7.09 8.31 7.46
N GLN A 78 -5.92 8.29 8.10
CA GLN A 78 -4.63 8.18 7.42
C GLN A 78 -4.16 6.72 7.42
N VAL A 79 -3.83 6.21 6.25
CA VAL A 79 -3.28 4.87 6.04
C VAL A 79 -1.98 5.00 5.25
N PHE A 80 -0.88 4.51 5.79
CA PHE A 80 0.34 4.32 4.99
C PHE A 80 0.25 2.97 4.27
N SER A 81 0.52 2.96 2.96
CA SER A 81 0.53 1.75 2.14
C SER A 81 1.89 1.65 1.45
N THR A 82 2.80 0.84 2.00
CA THR A 82 4.22 0.90 1.67
C THR A 82 4.85 -0.47 1.40
N GLY A 83 5.93 -0.48 0.62
CA GLY A 83 6.82 -1.65 0.48
C GLY A 83 7.67 -1.93 1.71
N ARG A 84 7.79 -0.96 2.64
CA ARG A 84 8.59 -1.10 3.86
C ARG A 84 7.98 -2.12 4.82
N ASP A 85 8.83 -2.82 5.56
CA ASP A 85 8.42 -3.58 6.75
C ASP A 85 8.16 -2.63 7.93
N LEU A 86 7.53 -3.13 9.00
CA LEU A 86 7.16 -2.31 10.15
C LEU A 86 8.36 -1.74 10.90
N ARG A 87 9.52 -2.43 10.89
CA ARG A 87 10.75 -1.92 11.51
C ARG A 87 11.29 -0.71 10.75
N SER A 88 11.23 -0.77 9.42
CA SER A 88 11.61 0.35 8.55
C SER A 88 10.63 1.52 8.68
N VAL A 89 9.33 1.25 8.86
CA VAL A 89 8.33 2.28 9.15
C VAL A 89 8.61 2.94 10.52
N ALA A 90 8.95 2.17 11.56
CA ALA A 90 9.30 2.70 12.87
C ALA A 90 10.50 3.66 12.81
N ARG A 91 11.55 3.25 12.09
CA ARG A 91 12.76 4.06 11.89
C ARG A 91 12.41 5.35 11.14
N LEU A 92 11.66 5.24 10.06
CA LEU A 92 11.20 6.38 9.27
C LEU A 92 10.43 7.40 10.12
N LEU A 93 9.46 6.93 10.92
CA LEU A 93 8.68 7.81 11.80
C LEU A 93 9.57 8.58 12.78
N ALA A 94 10.62 7.94 13.29
CA ALA A 94 11.60 8.60 14.17
C ALA A 94 12.46 9.63 13.40
N GLU A 95 12.89 9.31 12.17
CA GLU A 95 13.69 10.20 11.33
C GLU A 95 12.90 11.44 10.87
N GLU A 96 11.64 11.25 10.48
CA GLU A 96 10.77 12.33 9.97
C GLU A 96 10.03 13.11 11.10
N ALA A 97 10.16 12.70 12.36
CA ALA A 97 9.52 13.36 13.50
C ALA A 97 9.90 14.85 13.61
N ALA A 98 11.15 15.20 13.30
CA ALA A 98 11.62 16.59 13.29
C ALA A 98 10.93 17.47 12.22
N LEU A 99 10.40 16.87 11.16
CA LEU A 99 9.56 17.53 10.17
C LEU A 99 8.07 17.50 10.52
N GLY A 100 7.70 16.83 11.60
CA GLY A 100 6.32 16.76 12.09
C GLY A 100 5.50 15.59 11.52
N LEU A 101 6.15 14.58 10.95
CA LEU A 101 5.44 13.36 10.55
C LEU A 101 4.94 12.62 11.79
N HIS A 102 3.63 12.41 11.85
CA HIS A 102 2.98 11.66 12.92
C HIS A 102 2.64 10.23 12.46
N PRO A 103 2.59 9.26 13.39
CA PRO A 103 2.10 7.92 13.08
C PRO A 103 0.71 7.99 12.43
N PRO A 104 0.43 7.24 11.36
CA PRO A 104 -0.89 7.16 10.74
C PRO A 104 -1.88 6.45 11.69
N HIS A 105 -3.11 6.26 11.27
CA HIS A 105 -4.04 5.38 11.99
C HIS A 105 -3.69 3.91 11.74
N LEU A 106 -3.36 3.58 10.50
CA LEU A 106 -3.08 2.22 10.05
C LEU A 106 -1.87 2.20 9.11
N VAL A 107 -1.20 1.06 9.07
CA VAL A 107 -0.13 0.76 8.11
C VAL A 107 -0.49 -0.51 7.34
N ILE A 108 -0.49 -0.43 6.03
CA ILE A 108 -0.39 -1.55 5.10
C ILE A 108 1.08 -1.62 4.70
N GLY A 109 1.82 -2.54 5.27
CA GLY A 109 3.25 -2.74 5.02
C GLY A 109 3.53 -3.93 4.13
N ASP A 110 4.83 -4.16 3.85
CA ASP A 110 5.27 -5.36 3.11
C ASP A 110 4.53 -5.55 1.78
N VAL A 111 4.32 -4.46 1.02
CA VAL A 111 3.59 -4.46 -0.28
C VAL A 111 2.17 -5.03 -0.16
N GLY A 112 1.52 -4.88 0.99
CA GLY A 112 0.17 -5.41 1.24
C GLY A 112 0.15 -6.66 2.14
N CYS A 113 1.29 -7.27 2.43
CA CYS A 113 1.33 -8.49 3.23
C CYS A 113 1.21 -8.28 4.74
N THR A 114 1.15 -7.04 5.20
CA THR A 114 1.03 -6.71 6.63
C THR A 114 0.03 -5.59 6.84
N VAL A 115 -0.85 -5.73 7.84
CA VAL A 115 -1.72 -4.65 8.34
C VAL A 115 -1.44 -4.48 9.82
N ALA A 116 -1.18 -3.23 10.23
CA ALA A 116 -0.80 -2.91 11.60
C ALA A 116 -1.47 -1.62 12.12
N CYS A 117 -1.54 -1.50 13.44
CA CYS A 117 -1.83 -0.23 14.12
C CYS A 117 -0.73 0.79 13.80
N GLY A 118 -1.08 1.98 13.33
CA GLY A 118 -0.08 2.99 12.96
C GLY A 118 0.68 3.55 14.15
N VAL A 119 0.08 3.56 15.34
CA VAL A 119 0.70 4.14 16.55
C VAL A 119 1.69 3.17 17.19
N THR A 120 1.32 1.92 17.38
CA THR A 120 2.15 0.91 18.05
C THR A 120 2.97 0.06 17.09
N LEU A 121 2.61 0.11 15.81
CA LEU A 121 3.11 -0.79 14.76
C LEU A 121 2.88 -2.28 15.09
N ALA A 122 1.96 -2.57 16.01
CA ALA A 122 1.55 -3.93 16.31
C ALA A 122 0.71 -4.48 15.14
N PRO A 123 1.12 -5.63 14.55
CA PRO A 123 0.36 -6.25 13.48
C PRO A 123 -1.02 -6.69 13.95
N SER A 124 -2.02 -6.60 13.07
CA SER A 124 -3.37 -7.09 13.35
C SER A 124 -3.49 -8.58 13.04
N PRO A 125 -3.63 -9.47 14.05
CA PRO A 125 -3.74 -10.91 13.79
C PRO A 125 -4.93 -11.26 12.89
N LEU A 126 -6.03 -10.52 12.99
CA LEU A 126 -7.22 -10.71 12.16
C LEU A 126 -6.93 -10.49 10.68
N ALA A 127 -6.15 -9.45 10.35
CA ALA A 127 -5.79 -9.15 8.97
C ALA A 127 -4.67 -10.07 8.45
N LEU A 128 -3.79 -10.55 9.32
CA LEU A 128 -2.67 -11.39 8.91
C LEU A 128 -3.06 -12.83 8.65
N ALA A 129 -4.00 -13.38 9.42
CA ALA A 129 -4.35 -14.80 9.34
C ALA A 129 -4.67 -15.31 7.93
N PRO A 130 -5.49 -14.64 7.10
CA PRO A 130 -5.74 -15.08 5.72
C PRO A 130 -4.50 -14.95 4.82
N ILE A 131 -3.68 -13.91 5.00
CA ILE A 131 -2.44 -13.73 4.24
C ILE A 131 -1.45 -14.83 4.55
N GLU A 132 -1.27 -15.16 5.83
CA GLU A 132 -0.41 -16.25 6.30
C GLU A 132 -0.91 -17.63 5.82
N ALA A 133 -2.22 -17.82 5.75
CA ALA A 133 -2.80 -19.04 5.20
C ALA A 133 -2.46 -19.20 3.71
N LEU A 134 -2.52 -18.12 2.93
CA LEU A 134 -2.11 -18.10 1.52
C LEU A 134 -0.60 -18.31 1.35
N TRP A 135 0.23 -17.82 2.29
CA TRP A 135 1.69 -17.92 2.21
C TRP A 135 2.23 -19.27 2.64
N ARG A 136 1.47 -20.03 3.42
CA ARG A 136 1.92 -21.28 4.02
C ARG A 136 2.50 -22.26 3.01
N GLY A 137 3.76 -22.68 3.19
CA GLY A 137 4.49 -23.60 2.33
C GLY A 137 4.85 -23.02 0.95
N ARG A 138 4.66 -21.71 0.72
CA ARG A 138 5.04 -21.09 -0.56
C ARG A 138 6.52 -20.75 -0.60
N ALA A 139 7.06 -20.19 0.49
CA ALA A 139 8.47 -19.85 0.56
C ALA A 139 9.37 -21.05 0.22
N GLU A 140 9.11 -22.19 0.84
CA GLU A 140 9.90 -23.41 0.66
C GLU A 140 9.88 -23.92 -0.79
N ARG A 141 8.78 -23.70 -1.50
CA ARG A 141 8.62 -24.11 -2.91
C ARG A 141 9.35 -23.18 -3.87
N VAL A 142 9.36 -21.88 -3.60
CA VAL A 142 9.92 -20.91 -4.55
C VAL A 142 11.39 -20.57 -4.27
N LEU A 143 11.88 -20.73 -3.04
CA LEU A 143 13.27 -20.43 -2.68
C LEU A 143 14.29 -21.11 -3.60
N PRO A 144 14.21 -22.43 -3.91
CA PRO A 144 15.18 -23.08 -4.81
C PRO A 144 15.15 -22.50 -6.23
N LEU A 145 13.99 -22.02 -6.69
CA LEU A 145 13.86 -21.41 -8.02
C LEU A 145 14.47 -20.00 -8.04
N LEU A 146 14.32 -19.25 -6.96
CA LEU A 146 14.88 -17.91 -6.80
C LEU A 146 16.40 -17.93 -6.63
N GLU A 147 16.95 -18.90 -5.88
CA GLU A 147 18.39 -19.11 -5.73
C GLU A 147 19.09 -19.38 -7.07
N GLY A 148 18.38 -19.98 -8.03
CA GLY A 148 18.86 -20.20 -9.39
C GLY A 148 18.76 -19.01 -10.34
N LEU A 149 18.23 -17.84 -9.88
CA LEU A 149 18.10 -16.63 -10.68
C LEU A 149 19.31 -15.72 -10.48
N PRO A 150 20.07 -15.40 -11.56
CA PRO A 150 21.16 -14.45 -11.45
C PRO A 150 20.63 -13.02 -11.20
N GLY A 151 21.41 -12.21 -10.51
CA GLY A 151 21.09 -10.81 -10.27
C GLY A 151 20.16 -10.56 -9.09
N LEU A 152 19.84 -11.56 -8.28
CA LEU A 152 19.12 -11.39 -7.02
C LEU A 152 20.07 -11.28 -5.83
N SER A 153 19.76 -10.36 -4.93
CA SER A 153 20.36 -10.24 -3.60
C SER A 153 19.24 -10.22 -2.57
N ALA A 154 19.24 -11.22 -1.65
CA ALA A 154 18.19 -11.32 -0.65
C ALA A 154 18.22 -10.13 0.30
N GLU A 155 17.08 -9.52 0.55
CA GLU A 155 16.92 -8.48 1.58
C GLU A 155 16.82 -9.15 2.97
N PRO A 156 17.42 -8.54 4.02
CA PRO A 156 17.42 -9.09 5.38
C PRO A 156 16.07 -8.85 6.09
N LEU A 157 14.96 -9.20 5.43
CA LEU A 157 13.60 -9.03 5.92
C LEU A 157 13.02 -10.35 6.41
N SER A 158 11.94 -10.28 7.21
CA SER A 158 11.19 -11.47 7.58
C SER A 158 10.61 -12.17 6.34
N ARG A 159 10.64 -13.49 6.34
CA ARG A 159 10.09 -14.35 5.27
C ARG A 159 8.70 -14.89 5.60
N ASP A 160 8.08 -14.38 6.66
CA ASP A 160 6.83 -14.93 7.18
C ASP A 160 5.65 -14.79 6.22
N ARG A 161 5.66 -13.77 5.36
CA ARG A 161 4.54 -13.44 4.45
C ARG A 161 4.97 -13.01 3.06
N ARG A 162 6.28 -12.77 2.83
CA ARG A 162 6.86 -12.44 1.52
C ARG A 162 8.34 -12.79 1.47
N LEU A 163 8.90 -12.79 0.25
CA LEU A 163 10.36 -12.73 0.06
C LEU A 163 10.67 -11.43 -0.69
N ALA A 164 11.76 -10.77 -0.31
CA ALA A 164 12.20 -9.53 -0.92
C ALA A 164 13.66 -9.64 -1.36
N TYR A 165 13.94 -9.12 -2.55
CA TYR A 165 15.26 -9.12 -3.17
C TYR A 165 15.56 -7.78 -3.78
N GLY A 166 16.81 -7.32 -3.63
CA GLY A 166 17.40 -6.36 -4.54
C GLY A 166 17.69 -7.05 -5.88
N ILE A 167 17.54 -6.33 -6.99
CA ILE A 167 17.83 -6.88 -8.32
C ILE A 167 18.90 -6.08 -9.05
N ASP A 168 19.71 -6.80 -9.84
CA ASP A 168 20.46 -6.23 -10.97
C ASP A 168 19.60 -6.41 -12.24
N PRO A 169 18.98 -5.34 -12.78
CA PRO A 169 18.04 -5.47 -13.89
C PRO A 169 18.70 -5.93 -15.20
N ARG A 170 20.04 -5.85 -15.30
CA ARG A 170 20.80 -6.33 -16.46
C ARG A 170 21.04 -7.84 -16.41
N ARG A 171 20.93 -8.43 -15.24
CA ARG A 171 21.22 -9.86 -14.99
C ARG A 171 19.98 -10.69 -14.75
N LEU A 172 18.89 -10.06 -14.27
CA LEU A 172 17.63 -10.75 -13.96
C LEU A 172 16.92 -11.21 -15.23
N ASP A 173 16.81 -12.49 -15.41
CA ASP A 173 15.98 -13.10 -16.46
C ASP A 173 14.50 -13.12 -16.04
N ARG A 174 13.78 -12.08 -16.43
CA ARG A 174 12.34 -11.93 -16.12
C ARG A 174 11.47 -13.01 -16.78
N SER A 175 11.95 -13.68 -17.83
CA SER A 175 11.17 -14.75 -18.50
C SER A 175 10.95 -15.96 -17.60
N ARG A 176 11.73 -16.12 -16.54
CA ARG A 176 11.62 -17.19 -15.55
C ARG A 176 10.59 -16.91 -14.45
N LEU A 177 10.16 -15.65 -14.24
CA LEU A 177 9.22 -15.28 -13.19
C LEU A 177 7.87 -16.02 -13.29
N PRO A 178 7.25 -16.21 -14.49
CA PRO A 178 6.00 -16.98 -14.61
C PRO A 178 6.10 -18.42 -14.09
N ALA A 179 7.26 -19.05 -14.17
CA ALA A 179 7.47 -20.40 -13.62
C ALA A 179 7.46 -20.39 -12.07
N ILE A 180 7.92 -19.30 -11.45
CA ILE A 180 7.85 -19.09 -10.01
C ILE A 180 6.40 -18.80 -9.59
N GLU A 181 5.71 -17.96 -10.33
CA GLU A 181 4.29 -17.60 -10.09
C GLU A 181 3.35 -18.79 -10.16
N ALA A 182 3.69 -19.82 -10.96
CA ALA A 182 2.94 -21.08 -11.02
C ALA A 182 2.84 -21.80 -9.66
N HIS A 183 3.68 -21.44 -8.69
CA HIS A 183 3.64 -21.98 -7.32
C HIS A 183 2.69 -21.24 -6.39
N GLY A 184 1.82 -20.36 -6.91
CA GLY A 184 0.79 -19.64 -6.15
C GLY A 184 1.35 -18.41 -5.42
N VAL A 185 2.29 -17.75 -6.07
CA VAL A 185 2.87 -16.47 -5.67
C VAL A 185 2.77 -15.49 -6.81
N ASP A 186 2.86 -14.18 -6.51
CA ASP A 186 3.02 -13.11 -7.48
C ASP A 186 4.44 -12.55 -7.38
N CYS A 187 5.08 -12.28 -8.53
CA CYS A 187 6.41 -11.69 -8.63
C CYS A 187 6.29 -10.23 -9.07
N LEU A 188 6.51 -9.30 -8.16
CA LEU A 188 6.40 -7.87 -8.41
C LEU A 188 7.79 -7.24 -8.53
N VAL A 189 8.12 -6.74 -9.72
CA VAL A 189 9.34 -5.94 -9.94
C VAL A 189 8.98 -4.46 -9.91
N SER A 190 9.64 -3.70 -9.05
CA SER A 190 9.42 -2.25 -8.91
C SER A 190 10.73 -1.47 -8.95
N GLY A 191 10.69 -0.27 -9.58
CA GLY A 191 11.78 0.68 -9.68
C GLY A 191 13.05 0.13 -10.34
N ASP A 192 12.99 -0.99 -11.06
CA ASP A 192 14.15 -1.75 -11.55
C ASP A 192 15.20 -2.06 -10.47
N LYS A 193 14.78 -2.09 -9.21
CA LYS A 193 15.64 -2.27 -8.04
C LYS A 193 15.22 -3.44 -7.16
N TYR A 194 13.92 -3.76 -7.11
CA TYR A 194 13.38 -4.73 -6.18
C TYR A 194 12.53 -5.78 -6.87
N LEU A 195 12.60 -7.00 -6.36
CA LEU A 195 11.67 -8.09 -6.64
C LEU A 195 11.03 -8.51 -5.31
N ASP A 196 9.72 -8.33 -5.21
CA ASP A 196 8.91 -8.87 -4.14
C ASP A 196 8.17 -10.11 -4.63
N VAL A 197 8.25 -11.20 -3.85
CA VAL A 197 7.48 -12.43 -4.10
C VAL A 197 6.43 -12.52 -3.00
N LEU A 198 5.17 -12.39 -3.39
CA LEU A 198 4.01 -12.22 -2.53
C LEU A 198 3.08 -13.43 -2.65
N PRO A 199 2.22 -13.72 -1.66
CA PRO A 199 1.12 -14.67 -1.86
C PRO A 199 0.26 -14.22 -3.04
N ALA A 200 -0.13 -15.14 -3.92
CA ALA A 200 -0.90 -14.79 -5.12
C ALA A 200 -2.17 -14.00 -4.78
N GLY A 201 -2.34 -12.87 -5.44
CA GLY A 201 -3.46 -11.96 -5.23
C GLY A 201 -3.36 -11.03 -4.01
N VAL A 202 -2.28 -11.11 -3.22
CA VAL A 202 -2.00 -10.19 -2.10
C VAL A 202 -1.11 -9.06 -2.59
N ASN A 203 -1.59 -7.83 -2.47
CA ASN A 203 -0.88 -6.61 -2.84
C ASN A 203 -1.48 -5.40 -2.13
N LYS A 204 -0.93 -4.20 -2.30
CA LYS A 204 -1.43 -2.97 -1.68
C LYS A 204 -2.92 -2.73 -1.97
N GLY A 205 -3.38 -3.00 -3.19
CA GLY A 205 -4.76 -2.78 -3.62
C GLY A 205 -5.75 -3.77 -3.01
N SER A 206 -5.48 -5.07 -3.10
CA SER A 206 -6.37 -6.10 -2.55
C SER A 206 -6.49 -6.00 -1.02
N THR A 207 -5.38 -5.70 -0.34
CA THR A 207 -5.36 -5.49 1.11
C THR A 207 -6.12 -4.22 1.50
N LEU A 208 -5.98 -3.14 0.71
CA LEU A 208 -6.75 -1.92 0.92
C LEU A 208 -8.26 -2.20 0.78
N LEU A 209 -8.70 -2.85 -0.29
CA LEU A 209 -10.13 -3.15 -0.50
C LEU A 209 -10.70 -3.96 0.67
N GLY A 210 -10.00 -5.00 1.11
CA GLY A 210 -10.43 -5.77 2.28
C GLY A 210 -10.49 -4.94 3.57
N LEU A 211 -9.55 -4.02 3.77
CA LEU A 211 -9.55 -3.11 4.92
C LEU A 211 -10.76 -2.16 4.88
N LEU A 212 -11.11 -1.62 3.70
CA LEU A 212 -12.28 -0.75 3.52
C LEU A 212 -13.58 -1.51 3.85
N GLU A 213 -13.72 -2.75 3.39
CA GLU A 213 -14.87 -3.59 3.68
C GLU A 213 -14.98 -3.87 5.20
N TRP A 214 -13.88 -4.27 5.84
CA TRP A 214 -13.88 -4.55 7.28
C TRP A 214 -14.20 -3.36 8.15
N LEU A 215 -13.76 -2.16 7.73
CA LEU A 215 -14.01 -0.93 8.45
C LEU A 215 -15.32 -0.25 8.02
N GLU A 216 -16.06 -0.84 7.09
CA GLU A 216 -17.32 -0.29 6.54
C GLU A 216 -17.12 1.15 6.05
N LEU A 217 -16.01 1.40 5.31
CA LEU A 217 -15.66 2.71 4.81
C LEU A 217 -16.26 2.95 3.43
N ASP A 218 -16.80 4.15 3.23
CA ASP A 218 -17.34 4.56 1.92
C ASP A 218 -16.19 4.76 0.90
N PRO A 219 -16.17 3.98 -0.20
CA PRO A 219 -15.17 4.13 -1.25
C PRO A 219 -15.14 5.53 -1.90
N ALA A 220 -16.24 6.29 -1.83
CA ALA A 220 -16.29 7.64 -2.36
C ALA A 220 -15.45 8.64 -1.55
N LEU A 221 -15.12 8.31 -0.30
CA LEU A 221 -14.28 9.12 0.57
C LEU A 221 -12.79 8.71 0.51
N VAL A 222 -12.44 7.70 -0.31
CA VAL A 222 -11.08 7.18 -0.37
C VAL A 222 -10.30 7.83 -1.49
N VAL A 223 -9.11 8.35 -1.15
CA VAL A 223 -8.11 8.79 -2.12
C VAL A 223 -6.81 8.04 -1.84
N THR A 224 -6.29 7.36 -2.86
CA THR A 224 -4.97 6.73 -2.83
C THR A 224 -3.93 7.62 -3.49
N ALA A 225 -2.66 7.51 -3.10
CA ALA A 225 -1.56 8.19 -3.77
C ALA A 225 -0.32 7.29 -3.86
N GLY A 226 0.40 7.36 -4.98
CA GLY A 226 1.58 6.56 -5.22
C GLY A 226 2.39 7.05 -6.43
N ASP A 227 3.57 6.46 -6.62
CA ASP A 227 4.53 6.84 -7.66
C ASP A 227 5.16 5.66 -8.40
N SER A 228 5.04 4.44 -7.92
CA SER A 228 5.77 3.30 -8.48
C SER A 228 4.86 2.10 -8.84
N LEU A 229 5.41 1.10 -9.54
CA LEU A 229 4.66 -0.09 -9.97
C LEU A 229 4.12 -0.92 -8.80
N ASN A 230 4.70 -0.80 -7.61
CA ASN A 230 4.14 -1.46 -6.44
C ASN A 230 2.81 -0.83 -5.96
N ASP A 231 2.46 0.38 -6.47
CA ASP A 231 1.21 1.08 -6.22
C ASP A 231 0.15 0.78 -7.28
N LEU A 232 0.53 0.21 -8.42
CA LEU A 232 -0.37 -0.04 -9.54
C LEU A 232 -1.66 -0.74 -9.09
N ALA A 233 -1.54 -1.73 -8.22
CA ALA A 233 -2.70 -2.46 -7.70
C ALA A 233 -3.66 -1.56 -6.90
N MET A 234 -3.20 -0.48 -6.24
CA MET A 234 -4.09 0.50 -5.61
C MET A 234 -4.87 1.31 -6.66
N PHE A 235 -4.23 1.68 -7.76
CA PHE A 235 -4.87 2.41 -8.85
C PHE A 235 -5.88 1.55 -9.63
N GLU A 236 -5.64 0.26 -9.73
CA GLU A 236 -6.55 -0.71 -10.36
C GLU A 236 -7.80 -1.03 -9.53
N THR A 237 -7.86 -0.61 -8.27
CA THR A 237 -9.05 -0.80 -7.41
C THR A 237 -10.29 -0.06 -7.89
N GLY A 238 -10.15 0.95 -8.75
CA GLY A 238 -11.23 1.84 -9.16
C GLY A 238 -11.56 2.94 -8.14
N LEU A 239 -10.78 3.07 -7.05
CA LEU A 239 -10.85 4.19 -6.13
C LEU A 239 -10.29 5.47 -6.76
N GLN A 240 -10.58 6.63 -6.17
CA GLN A 240 -9.94 7.88 -6.56
C GLN A 240 -8.43 7.79 -6.26
N SER A 241 -7.60 8.01 -7.25
CA SER A 241 -6.16 7.77 -7.15
C SER A 241 -5.34 8.95 -7.67
N VAL A 242 -4.28 9.29 -6.97
CA VAL A 242 -3.34 10.36 -7.33
C VAL A 242 -2.00 9.74 -7.73
N MET A 243 -1.66 9.82 -9.00
CA MET A 243 -0.33 9.56 -9.49
C MET A 243 0.48 10.85 -9.37
N VAL A 244 1.46 10.89 -8.46
CA VAL A 244 2.27 12.10 -8.25
C VAL A 244 3.19 12.39 -9.45
N GLY A 245 3.62 13.66 -9.58
CA GLY A 245 4.34 14.14 -10.77
C GLY A 245 5.69 13.48 -11.04
N ASN A 246 6.32 12.94 -10.01
CA ASN A 246 7.58 12.19 -10.08
C ASN A 246 7.39 10.67 -10.28
N ALA A 247 6.17 10.23 -10.63
CA ALA A 247 5.90 8.80 -10.82
C ALA A 247 6.80 8.16 -11.87
N GLU A 248 7.21 6.92 -11.62
CA GLU A 248 8.10 6.18 -12.49
C GLU A 248 7.47 5.92 -13.88
N PRO A 249 8.31 5.85 -14.95
CA PRO A 249 7.80 5.67 -16.31
C PRO A 249 6.93 4.42 -16.50
N GLY A 250 7.16 3.37 -15.70
CA GLY A 250 6.37 2.14 -15.72
C GLY A 250 4.92 2.40 -15.34
N LEU A 251 4.70 3.08 -14.24
CA LEU A 251 3.37 3.45 -13.76
C LEU A 251 2.68 4.46 -14.69
N VAL A 252 3.43 5.45 -15.21
CA VAL A 252 2.90 6.42 -16.18
C VAL A 252 2.38 5.73 -17.46
N ARG A 253 3.04 4.67 -17.92
CA ARG A 253 2.58 3.90 -19.09
C ARG A 253 1.28 3.13 -18.83
N ALA A 254 1.00 2.79 -17.58
CA ALA A 254 -0.25 2.11 -17.20
C ALA A 254 -1.46 3.05 -17.13
N LEU A 255 -1.24 4.37 -17.05
CA LEU A 255 -2.28 5.40 -16.84
C LEU A 255 -3.52 5.27 -17.74
N PRO A 256 -3.41 4.97 -19.08
CA PRO A 256 -4.60 4.84 -19.94
C PRO A 256 -5.61 3.78 -19.48
N GLY A 257 -5.17 2.77 -18.70
CA GLY A 257 -6.03 1.74 -18.12
C GLY A 257 -6.60 2.06 -16.74
N LEU A 258 -6.35 3.27 -16.21
CA LEU A 258 -6.65 3.66 -14.83
C LEU A 258 -7.65 4.84 -14.79
N PRO A 259 -8.95 4.60 -15.02
CA PRO A 259 -9.93 5.65 -15.36
C PRO A 259 -10.21 6.65 -14.24
N ARG A 260 -9.94 6.31 -12.97
CA ARG A 260 -10.14 7.19 -11.81
C ARG A 260 -8.82 7.74 -11.24
N THR A 261 -7.78 7.75 -12.07
CA THR A 261 -6.47 8.24 -11.67
C THR A 261 -6.22 9.64 -12.19
N TYR A 262 -5.98 10.56 -11.28
CA TYR A 262 -5.49 11.91 -11.58
C TYR A 262 -3.96 11.91 -11.58
N ARG A 263 -3.36 12.35 -12.68
CA ARG A 263 -1.92 12.57 -12.76
C ARG A 263 -1.61 14.01 -12.33
N ALA A 264 -1.02 14.15 -11.17
CA ALA A 264 -0.59 15.44 -10.64
C ALA A 264 0.65 15.97 -11.38
N ARG A 265 0.82 17.29 -11.40
CA ARG A 265 2.06 17.95 -11.82
C ARG A 265 3.04 18.06 -10.67
N GLY A 266 2.51 18.30 -9.46
CA GLY A 266 3.27 18.39 -8.24
C GLY A 266 3.96 17.05 -7.89
N HIS A 267 5.18 17.12 -7.38
CA HIS A 267 5.93 15.98 -6.92
C HIS A 267 5.54 15.62 -5.48
N GLY A 268 5.52 14.34 -5.18
CA GLY A 268 5.36 13.84 -3.82
C GLY A 268 4.15 14.46 -3.08
N CYS A 269 4.41 14.99 -1.89
CA CYS A 269 3.36 15.55 -1.03
C CYS A 269 2.61 16.75 -1.66
N GLU A 270 3.23 17.51 -2.57
CA GLU A 270 2.53 18.60 -3.29
C GLU A 270 1.56 18.02 -4.33
N GLY A 271 1.95 16.91 -4.98
CA GLY A 271 1.05 16.18 -5.90
C GLY A 271 -0.16 15.60 -5.18
N ILE A 272 0.01 15.11 -3.94
CA ILE A 272 -1.11 14.65 -3.12
C ILE A 272 -2.13 15.79 -2.91
N LEU A 273 -1.68 17.00 -2.52
CA LEU A 273 -2.55 18.14 -2.30
C LEU A 273 -3.29 18.56 -3.58
N GLU A 274 -2.60 18.52 -4.73
CA GLU A 274 -3.18 18.80 -6.04
C GLU A 274 -4.30 17.80 -6.36
N GLY A 275 -4.06 16.50 -6.16
CA GLY A 275 -5.04 15.45 -6.36
C GLY A 275 -6.25 15.55 -5.43
N LEU A 276 -6.04 15.91 -4.16
CA LEU A 276 -7.13 16.14 -3.21
C LEU A 276 -8.03 17.28 -3.66
N ARG A 277 -7.48 18.36 -4.22
CA ARG A 277 -8.31 19.44 -4.82
C ARG A 277 -9.10 18.92 -6.02
N HIS A 278 -8.45 18.16 -6.90
CA HIS A 278 -9.09 17.58 -8.08
C HIS A 278 -10.32 16.73 -7.72
N PHE A 279 -10.23 15.94 -6.66
CA PHE A 279 -11.31 15.06 -6.21
C PHE A 279 -12.31 15.73 -5.26
N GLY A 280 -12.24 17.07 -5.09
CA GLY A 280 -13.23 17.84 -4.33
C GLY A 280 -12.96 17.95 -2.83
N PHE A 281 -11.82 17.45 -2.33
CA PHE A 281 -11.42 17.53 -0.91
C PHE A 281 -10.68 18.83 -0.56
N GLY A 282 -10.67 19.83 -1.46
CA GLY A 282 -10.02 21.11 -1.25
C GLY A 282 -10.46 21.84 0.02
N HIS A 283 -11.72 21.66 0.44
CA HIS A 283 -12.27 22.24 1.67
C HIS A 283 -11.60 21.72 2.96
N LEU A 284 -10.93 20.58 2.92
CA LEU A 284 -10.16 20.03 4.05
C LEU A 284 -8.75 20.62 4.15
N LEU A 285 -8.24 21.24 3.08
CA LEU A 285 -6.87 21.71 3.00
C LEU A 285 -6.63 23.03 3.75
N GLY A 286 -7.70 23.78 4.10
CA GLY A 286 -7.58 25.05 4.79
C GLY A 286 -6.67 26.04 4.05
N GLY A 287 -5.74 26.65 4.77
CA GLY A 287 -4.76 27.60 4.20
C GLY A 287 -3.52 26.96 3.56
N LEU A 288 -3.53 25.68 3.21
CA LEU A 288 -2.48 25.01 2.43
C LEU A 288 -2.60 25.41 0.94
N VAL A 289 -2.38 26.69 0.64
CA VAL A 289 -2.35 27.23 -0.72
C VAL A 289 -0.90 27.36 -1.17
#